data_103b8bf0e4a3c5dd23fb85f196627ae6
#
_entry.id   103b8bf0e4a3c5dd23fb85f196627ae6
#
_cell.length_a   1.000
_cell.length_b   1.000
_cell.length_c   1.000
_cell.angle_alpha   90.00
_cell.angle_beta   90.00
_cell.angle_gamma   90.00
#
_symmetry.space_group_name_H-M   'P 1'
#
loop_
_entity.id
_entity.type
_entity.pdbx_description
1 polymer ?
#
loop_
_entity_poly.entity_id
_entity_poly.type
_entity_poly.pdbx_seq_one_letter_code
_entity_poly.pdbx_strand_id
1 'polypeptide(L)'
;MLVIPAIDLEGGRSRIVSWPGASAGTGAPTDRPDRIVAGFVAAGASLVHLVDFDGARIGSPANLDAVGAIASRTAVPLQLAGGVDSAEAIQLAFAAGATRVVLTTAVADRPDDLRACLAIAGDWLAVGLDPRPERLAAFPWRRSSPPTVESLVGELVGAGVARLVLAHGGNDPDLAQVRSLVETYHAEILVAGGVRDLDGLRRVRDTGASGLILGEALLSGAIEFPAAVEAAA
;
A
#
# COMPACT_ATOMS: atom_id res chain seq x y z
N MET A 1 10.15 12.29 -2.07
CA MET A 1 9.37 11.04 -2.14
C MET A 1 8.73 10.77 -0.78
N LEU A 2 7.43 10.39 -0.72
CA LEU A 2 6.76 10.09 0.55
C LEU A 2 7.18 8.71 1.10
N VAL A 3 7.59 8.62 2.37
CA VAL A 3 7.80 7.34 3.06
C VAL A 3 6.53 6.99 3.84
N ILE A 4 5.96 5.82 3.54
CA ILE A 4 4.68 5.36 4.09
C ILE A 4 4.94 4.09 4.91
N PRO A 5 4.88 4.14 6.24
CA PRO A 5 5.01 2.93 7.05
C PRO A 5 3.80 2.03 6.85
N ALA A 6 4.03 0.71 6.79
CA ALA A 6 3.00 -0.29 6.57
C ALA A 6 2.91 -1.29 7.72
N ILE A 7 1.68 -1.72 8.01
CA ILE A 7 1.37 -2.75 8.99
C ILE A 7 0.44 -3.77 8.34
N ASP A 8 0.85 -5.02 8.38
CA ASP A 8 0.04 -6.16 7.96
C ASP A 8 -0.84 -6.62 9.12
N LEU A 9 -2.15 -6.62 8.93
CA LEU A 9 -3.15 -7.03 9.91
C LEU A 9 -3.59 -8.48 9.67
N GLU A 10 -3.57 -9.28 10.71
CA GLU A 10 -4.10 -10.65 10.74
C GLU A 10 -4.73 -10.92 12.11
N GLY A 11 -6.00 -11.33 12.14
CA GLY A 11 -6.74 -11.54 13.38
C GLY A 11 -6.79 -10.32 14.30
N GLY A 12 -6.85 -9.11 13.76
CA GLY A 12 -6.86 -7.85 14.49
C GLY A 12 -5.50 -7.42 15.07
N ARG A 13 -4.42 -8.12 14.74
CA ARG A 13 -3.06 -7.85 15.21
C ARG A 13 -2.09 -7.57 14.06
N SER A 14 -0.93 -6.98 14.37
CA SER A 14 0.17 -6.93 13.41
C SER A 14 0.80 -8.31 13.25
N ARG A 15 1.00 -8.74 12.00
CA ARG A 15 1.70 -10.00 11.69
C ARG A 15 3.16 -9.99 12.12
N ILE A 16 3.77 -8.83 12.14
CA ILE A 16 5.15 -8.64 12.55
C ILE A 16 5.13 -7.93 13.90
N VAL A 17 5.75 -8.54 14.90
CA VAL A 17 6.01 -7.89 16.19
C VAL A 17 7.05 -6.79 15.97
N SER A 18 6.70 -5.56 16.27
CA SER A 18 7.63 -4.43 16.08
C SER A 18 8.77 -4.51 17.08
N TRP A 19 10.00 -4.25 16.60
CA TRP A 19 11.18 -4.17 17.44
C TRP A 19 11.19 -2.86 18.28
N PRO A 20 11.78 -2.83 19.51
CA PRO A 20 11.75 -1.63 20.39
C PRO A 20 12.45 -0.41 19.81
N GLY A 21 12.89 -0.22 18.76
CA GLY A 21 13.41 0.99 18.09
C GLY A 21 12.62 1.33 16.82
N ALA A 22 11.83 0.37 16.31
CA ALA A 22 11.13 0.51 15.04
C ALA A 22 9.91 1.43 15.13
N SER A 23 9.28 1.48 16.29
CA SER A 23 8.17 2.37 16.57
C SER A 23 8.57 3.29 17.73
N ALA A 24 8.78 4.56 17.43
CA ALA A 24 9.18 5.56 18.43
C ALA A 24 8.23 5.49 19.65
N GLY A 25 8.78 5.16 20.81
CA GLY A 25 8.08 5.29 22.09
C GLY A 25 7.35 4.05 22.62
N THR A 26 7.39 2.88 22.00
CA THR A 26 6.76 1.68 22.60
C THR A 26 7.60 1.03 23.71
N GLY A 27 8.89 1.26 23.73
CA GLY A 27 9.82 0.73 24.75
C GLY A 27 9.91 -0.79 24.83
N ALA A 28 9.01 -1.53 24.18
CA ALA A 28 8.93 -2.98 24.15
C ALA A 28 8.37 -3.48 22.82
N PRO A 29 8.73 -4.71 22.37
CA PRO A 29 8.13 -5.33 21.21
C PRO A 29 6.61 -5.41 21.36
N THR A 30 5.86 -5.14 20.29
CA THR A 30 4.40 -5.19 20.31
C THR A 30 3.83 -5.64 18.97
N ASP A 31 2.74 -6.42 19.02
CA ASP A 31 1.90 -6.79 17.88
C ASP A 31 0.59 -5.97 17.85
N ARG A 32 0.46 -4.97 18.73
CA ARG A 32 -0.72 -4.10 18.77
C ARG A 32 -0.62 -3.01 17.71
N PRO A 33 -1.47 -3.06 16.65
CA PRO A 33 -1.35 -2.15 15.52
C PRO A 33 -1.59 -0.68 15.92
N ASP A 34 -2.47 -0.41 16.88
CA ASP A 34 -2.73 0.93 17.40
C ASP A 34 -1.48 1.57 18.05
N ARG A 35 -0.66 0.76 18.75
CA ARG A 35 0.59 1.23 19.34
C ARG A 35 1.68 1.43 18.30
N ILE A 36 1.76 0.53 17.32
CA ILE A 36 2.74 0.64 16.22
C ILE A 36 2.47 1.91 15.41
N VAL A 37 1.19 2.16 15.05
CA VAL A 37 0.81 3.39 14.34
C VAL A 37 1.14 4.63 15.17
N ALA A 38 0.82 4.64 16.47
CA ALA A 38 1.14 5.78 17.35
C ALA A 38 2.65 6.09 17.36
N GLY A 39 3.50 5.05 17.30
CA GLY A 39 4.95 5.22 17.20
C GLY A 39 5.38 5.88 15.88
N PHE A 40 4.85 5.43 14.74
CA PHE A 40 5.14 6.06 13.44
C PHE A 40 4.61 7.49 13.36
N VAL A 41 3.43 7.77 13.91
CA VAL A 41 2.87 9.12 13.97
C VAL A 41 3.75 10.04 14.81
N ALA A 42 4.22 9.58 15.98
CA ALA A 42 5.14 10.33 16.82
C ALA A 42 6.49 10.59 16.13
N ALA A 43 6.91 9.69 15.23
CA ALA A 43 8.11 9.84 14.40
C ALA A 43 7.90 10.68 13.13
N GLY A 44 6.69 11.24 12.92
CA GLY A 44 6.39 12.16 11.82
C GLY A 44 5.75 11.53 10.59
N ALA A 45 5.20 10.32 10.68
CA ALA A 45 4.43 9.74 9.58
C ALA A 45 3.21 10.60 9.24
N SER A 46 3.03 10.93 7.96
CA SER A 46 1.90 11.72 7.44
C SER A 46 0.81 10.88 6.77
N LEU A 47 1.06 9.59 6.60
CA LEU A 47 0.16 8.56 6.08
C LEU A 47 0.64 7.20 6.59
N VAL A 48 -0.29 6.32 6.96
CA VAL A 48 0.03 4.91 7.31
C VAL A 48 -0.72 3.97 6.39
N HIS A 49 -0.04 2.94 5.91
CA HIS A 49 -0.63 1.88 5.09
C HIS A 49 -0.98 0.67 5.96
N LEU A 50 -2.21 0.19 5.85
CA LEU A 50 -2.70 -1.01 6.51
C LEU A 50 -3.03 -2.06 5.46
N VAL A 51 -2.53 -3.27 5.64
CA VAL A 51 -2.86 -4.41 4.77
C VAL A 51 -3.70 -5.39 5.55
N ASP A 52 -4.96 -5.55 5.19
CA ASP A 52 -5.85 -6.56 5.73
C ASP A 52 -5.55 -7.91 5.06
N PHE A 53 -4.69 -8.72 5.68
CA PHE A 53 -4.30 -10.03 5.16
C PHE A 53 -5.44 -11.04 5.15
N ASP A 54 -6.30 -11.00 6.16
CA ASP A 54 -7.49 -11.85 6.21
C ASP A 54 -8.46 -11.45 5.11
N GLY A 55 -8.69 -10.13 4.95
CA GLY A 55 -9.51 -9.59 3.89
C GLY A 55 -8.99 -9.95 2.50
N ALA A 56 -7.68 -9.89 2.28
CA ALA A 56 -7.07 -10.29 1.02
C ALA A 56 -7.31 -11.77 0.69
N ARG A 57 -7.39 -12.65 1.70
CA ARG A 57 -7.65 -14.09 1.51
C ARG A 57 -9.12 -14.39 1.20
N ILE A 58 -10.06 -13.66 1.82
CA ILE A 58 -11.49 -13.93 1.68
C ILE A 58 -12.19 -13.07 0.63
N GLY A 59 -11.51 -12.03 0.11
CA GLY A 59 -12.04 -11.12 -0.90
C GLY A 59 -12.99 -10.04 -0.34
N SER A 60 -12.97 -9.80 0.97
CA SER A 60 -13.71 -8.72 1.64
C SER A 60 -12.99 -8.26 2.90
N PRO A 61 -13.11 -6.98 3.34
CA PRO A 61 -12.43 -6.50 4.53
C PRO A 61 -12.81 -7.30 5.78
N ALA A 62 -11.83 -7.75 6.55
CA ALA A 62 -12.02 -8.60 7.73
C ALA A 62 -11.53 -7.97 9.05
N ASN A 63 -10.57 -7.02 8.99
CA ASN A 63 -9.96 -6.40 10.17
C ASN A 63 -10.46 -4.96 10.40
N LEU A 64 -11.71 -4.63 10.02
CA LEU A 64 -12.27 -3.28 10.14
C LEU A 64 -12.31 -2.76 11.57
N ASP A 65 -12.53 -3.62 12.56
CA ASP A 65 -12.50 -3.23 13.98
C ASP A 65 -11.10 -2.73 14.39
N ALA A 66 -10.03 -3.38 13.90
CA ALA A 66 -8.67 -2.93 14.13
C ALA A 66 -8.40 -1.59 13.44
N VAL A 67 -8.89 -1.41 12.20
CA VAL A 67 -8.81 -0.13 11.47
C VAL A 67 -9.52 0.96 12.27
N GLY A 68 -10.73 0.73 12.76
CA GLY A 68 -11.50 1.67 13.59
C GLY A 68 -10.80 2.03 14.90
N ALA A 69 -10.21 1.03 15.57
CA ALA A 69 -9.44 1.25 16.79
C ALA A 69 -8.17 2.11 16.55
N ILE A 70 -7.54 1.98 15.40
CA ILE A 70 -6.41 2.84 14.98
C ILE A 70 -6.93 4.24 14.65
N ALA A 71 -7.94 4.35 13.78
CA ALA A 71 -8.49 5.62 13.31
C ALA A 71 -8.97 6.50 14.46
N SER A 72 -9.55 5.91 15.50
CA SER A 72 -10.01 6.66 16.69
C SER A 72 -8.88 7.28 17.51
N ARG A 73 -7.61 6.92 17.26
CA ARG A 73 -6.43 7.33 18.04
C ARG A 73 -5.41 8.16 17.26
N THR A 74 -5.65 8.36 15.97
CA THR A 74 -4.74 9.15 15.13
C THR A 74 -5.53 10.06 14.20
N ALA A 75 -5.01 11.28 13.94
CA ALA A 75 -5.49 12.16 12.90
C ALA A 75 -4.76 11.94 11.56
N VAL A 76 -3.74 11.07 11.53
CA VAL A 76 -2.99 10.77 10.32
C VAL A 76 -3.85 9.90 9.40
N PRO A 77 -3.96 10.22 8.10
CA PRO A 77 -4.68 9.42 7.14
C PRO A 77 -4.26 7.95 7.13
N LEU A 78 -5.24 7.04 7.00
CA LEU A 78 -5.01 5.60 6.90
C LEU A 78 -5.34 5.13 5.48
N GLN A 79 -4.39 4.46 4.83
CA GLN A 79 -4.59 3.79 3.55
C GLN A 79 -4.81 2.30 3.80
N LEU A 80 -5.98 1.78 3.41
CA LEU A 80 -6.32 0.37 3.59
C LEU A 80 -6.24 -0.41 2.28
N ALA A 81 -5.52 -1.52 2.30
CA ALA A 81 -5.47 -2.55 1.25
C ALA A 81 -5.91 -3.90 1.83
N GLY A 82 -6.28 -4.85 0.94
CA GLY A 82 -6.68 -6.20 1.32
C GLY A 82 -8.19 -6.36 1.43
N GLY A 83 -8.77 -7.13 0.51
CA GLY A 83 -10.20 -7.37 0.44
C GLY A 83 -11.05 -6.19 -0.03
N VAL A 84 -10.45 -5.05 -0.37
CA VAL A 84 -11.18 -3.89 -0.88
C VAL A 84 -11.19 -3.94 -2.41
N ASP A 85 -12.26 -4.47 -2.99
CA ASP A 85 -12.39 -4.65 -4.45
C ASP A 85 -13.78 -4.37 -5.01
N SER A 86 -14.65 -3.75 -4.21
CA SER A 86 -16.00 -3.35 -4.59
C SER A 86 -16.40 -2.02 -3.95
N ALA A 87 -17.45 -1.40 -4.51
CA ALA A 87 -18.05 -0.18 -3.98
C ALA A 87 -18.50 -0.33 -2.51
N GLU A 88 -19.08 -1.48 -2.17
CA GLU A 88 -19.50 -1.80 -0.80
C GLU A 88 -18.30 -1.91 0.14
N ALA A 89 -17.23 -2.62 -0.27
CA ALA A 89 -16.01 -2.76 0.53
C ALA A 89 -15.35 -1.40 0.80
N ILE A 90 -15.37 -0.48 -0.18
CA ILE A 90 -14.89 0.90 0.00
C ILE A 90 -15.70 1.62 1.07
N GLN A 91 -17.03 1.54 1.02
CA GLN A 91 -17.91 2.20 1.99
C GLN A 91 -17.65 1.66 3.41
N LEU A 92 -17.48 0.34 3.56
CA LEU A 92 -17.13 -0.28 4.84
C LEU A 92 -15.77 0.19 5.35
N ALA A 93 -14.76 0.26 4.47
CA ALA A 93 -13.43 0.77 4.81
C ALA A 93 -13.46 2.22 5.29
N PHE A 94 -14.19 3.09 4.58
CA PHE A 94 -14.35 4.49 4.97
C PHE A 94 -15.13 4.64 6.28
N ALA A 95 -16.19 3.85 6.47
CA ALA A 95 -16.96 3.83 7.73
C ALA A 95 -16.09 3.38 8.92
N ALA A 96 -15.11 2.50 8.70
CA ALA A 96 -14.14 2.11 9.71
C ALA A 96 -13.04 3.16 9.94
N GLY A 97 -12.99 4.24 9.16
CA GLY A 97 -12.04 5.34 9.33
C GLY A 97 -10.81 5.29 8.41
N ALA A 98 -10.78 4.40 7.43
CA ALA A 98 -9.81 4.53 6.34
C ALA A 98 -10.07 5.83 5.57
N THR A 99 -9.00 6.49 5.15
CA THR A 99 -9.08 7.73 4.37
C THR A 99 -8.82 7.46 2.88
N ARG A 100 -8.01 6.45 2.59
CA ARG A 100 -7.66 6.01 1.24
C ARG A 100 -7.73 4.49 1.15
N VAL A 101 -8.16 4.00 0.00
CA VAL A 101 -8.28 2.56 -0.26
C VAL A 101 -7.40 2.15 -1.44
N VAL A 102 -6.91 0.90 -1.39
CA VAL A 102 -6.15 0.29 -2.48
C VAL A 102 -6.93 -0.92 -2.97
N LEU A 103 -7.47 -0.82 -4.18
CA LEU A 103 -8.15 -1.93 -4.85
C LEU A 103 -7.14 -2.97 -5.33
N THR A 104 -7.61 -4.20 -5.49
CA THR A 104 -6.78 -5.26 -6.06
C THR A 104 -6.67 -5.15 -7.59
N THR A 105 -5.66 -5.82 -8.17
CA THR A 105 -5.48 -5.93 -9.63
C THR A 105 -6.73 -6.44 -10.36
N ALA A 106 -7.57 -7.24 -9.70
CA ALA A 106 -8.79 -7.82 -10.24
C ALA A 106 -9.78 -6.78 -10.81
N VAL A 107 -9.75 -5.55 -10.30
CA VAL A 107 -10.64 -4.48 -10.76
C VAL A 107 -10.39 -4.08 -12.21
N ALA A 108 -9.17 -4.30 -12.73
CA ALA A 108 -8.82 -4.01 -14.12
C ALA A 108 -9.59 -4.87 -15.16
N ASP A 109 -10.08 -6.04 -14.74
CA ASP A 109 -10.94 -6.89 -15.58
C ASP A 109 -12.45 -6.61 -15.41
N ARG A 110 -12.78 -5.60 -14.61
CA ARG A 110 -14.13 -5.24 -14.22
C ARG A 110 -14.36 -3.72 -14.36
N PRO A 111 -14.38 -3.18 -15.61
CA PRO A 111 -14.40 -1.74 -15.84
C PRO A 111 -15.62 -1.03 -15.24
N ASP A 112 -16.77 -1.70 -15.15
CA ASP A 112 -17.96 -1.14 -14.52
C ASP A 112 -17.81 -1.04 -12.99
N ASP A 113 -17.20 -2.05 -12.36
CA ASP A 113 -16.89 -2.02 -10.94
C ASP A 113 -15.85 -0.95 -10.63
N LEU A 114 -14.79 -0.83 -11.45
CA LEU A 114 -13.79 0.23 -11.32
C LEU A 114 -14.44 1.63 -11.39
N ARG A 115 -15.36 1.82 -12.35
CA ARG A 115 -16.08 3.09 -12.51
C ARG A 115 -16.93 3.40 -11.27
N ALA A 116 -17.64 2.40 -10.73
CA ALA A 116 -18.41 2.54 -9.51
C ALA A 116 -17.53 2.86 -8.29
N CYS A 117 -16.39 2.21 -8.17
CA CYS A 117 -15.41 2.48 -7.11
C CYS A 117 -14.84 3.91 -7.21
N LEU A 118 -14.47 4.35 -8.41
CA LEU A 118 -13.99 5.72 -8.66
C LEU A 118 -15.06 6.77 -8.33
N ALA A 119 -16.32 6.50 -8.63
CA ALA A 119 -17.42 7.42 -8.31
C ALA A 119 -17.61 7.62 -6.79
N ILE A 120 -17.23 6.62 -5.97
CA ILE A 120 -17.33 6.69 -4.49
C ILE A 120 -16.05 7.29 -3.89
N ALA A 121 -14.88 6.82 -4.31
CA ALA A 121 -13.63 7.14 -3.64
C ALA A 121 -12.87 8.31 -4.30
N GLY A 122 -13.09 8.59 -5.59
CA GLY A 122 -12.40 9.66 -6.31
C GLY A 122 -10.88 9.59 -6.13
N ASP A 123 -10.28 10.70 -5.72
CA ASP A 123 -8.84 10.82 -5.47
C ASP A 123 -8.33 10.01 -4.27
N TRP A 124 -9.23 9.44 -3.47
CA TRP A 124 -8.89 8.58 -2.35
C TRP A 124 -8.78 7.09 -2.74
N LEU A 125 -8.77 6.81 -4.04
CA LEU A 125 -8.58 5.48 -4.58
C LEU A 125 -7.17 5.31 -5.13
N ALA A 126 -6.56 4.17 -4.86
CA ALA A 126 -5.40 3.64 -5.54
C ALA A 126 -5.71 2.24 -6.07
N VAL A 127 -4.98 1.78 -7.06
CA VAL A 127 -5.02 0.38 -7.52
C VAL A 127 -3.67 -0.27 -7.27
N GLY A 128 -3.67 -1.39 -6.56
CA GLY A 128 -2.50 -2.21 -6.31
C GLY A 128 -2.33 -3.25 -7.42
N LEU A 129 -1.12 -3.40 -7.89
CA LEU A 129 -0.75 -4.45 -8.84
C LEU A 129 0.61 -5.05 -8.48
N ASP A 130 0.75 -6.36 -8.71
CA ASP A 130 2.03 -7.03 -8.67
C ASP A 130 2.63 -6.95 -10.07
N PRO A 131 3.71 -6.16 -10.27
CA PRO A 131 4.21 -5.88 -11.61
C PRO A 131 5.03 -7.02 -12.21
N ARG A 132 5.24 -8.11 -11.49
CA ARG A 132 6.05 -9.24 -11.95
C ARG A 132 5.32 -10.01 -13.05
N PRO A 133 5.97 -10.25 -14.22
CA PRO A 133 5.32 -10.89 -15.36
C PRO A 133 4.69 -12.24 -15.04
N GLU A 134 5.37 -13.07 -14.22
CA GLU A 134 4.86 -14.38 -13.82
C GLU A 134 3.61 -14.28 -12.94
N ARG A 135 3.46 -13.21 -12.18
CA ARG A 135 2.27 -12.96 -11.34
C ARG A 135 1.10 -12.48 -12.19
N LEU A 136 1.36 -11.60 -13.14
CA LEU A 136 0.35 -11.19 -14.10
C LEU A 136 -0.08 -12.37 -14.98
N ALA A 137 0.86 -13.21 -15.46
CA ALA A 137 0.52 -14.38 -16.23
C ALA A 137 -0.30 -15.41 -15.45
N ALA A 138 -0.05 -15.58 -14.15
CA ALA A 138 -0.78 -16.51 -13.30
C ALA A 138 -2.14 -15.98 -12.81
N PHE A 139 -2.42 -14.69 -12.96
CA PHE A 139 -3.69 -14.11 -12.55
C PHE A 139 -4.84 -14.62 -13.45
N PRO A 140 -6.01 -14.98 -12.89
CA PRO A 140 -7.14 -15.53 -13.66
C PRO A 140 -7.90 -14.43 -14.42
N TRP A 141 -7.26 -13.86 -15.46
CA TRP A 141 -7.87 -12.84 -16.30
C TRP A 141 -9.09 -13.37 -17.06
N ARG A 142 -10.10 -12.52 -17.23
CA ARG A 142 -11.25 -12.79 -18.10
C ARG A 142 -10.95 -12.52 -19.58
N ARG A 143 -9.86 -11.83 -19.87
CA ARG A 143 -9.37 -11.52 -21.21
C ARG A 143 -8.59 -12.71 -21.82
N SER A 144 -8.44 -12.73 -23.14
CA SER A 144 -7.81 -13.85 -23.90
C SER A 144 -6.32 -14.03 -23.62
N SER A 145 -5.62 -12.99 -23.15
CA SER A 145 -4.21 -13.03 -22.79
C SER A 145 -3.91 -12.11 -21.61
N PRO A 146 -2.91 -12.45 -20.77
CA PRO A 146 -2.44 -11.55 -19.71
C PRO A 146 -1.94 -10.22 -20.30
N PRO A 147 -2.25 -9.07 -19.66
CA PRO A 147 -1.69 -7.78 -20.06
C PRO A 147 -0.22 -7.67 -19.64
N THR A 148 0.54 -6.79 -20.30
CA THR A 148 1.78 -6.29 -19.73
C THR A 148 1.50 -5.27 -18.63
N VAL A 149 2.50 -4.98 -17.79
CA VAL A 149 2.37 -3.95 -16.73
C VAL A 149 2.02 -2.60 -17.36
N GLU A 150 2.71 -2.22 -18.43
CA GLU A 150 2.53 -0.94 -19.13
C GLU A 150 1.11 -0.82 -19.71
N SER A 151 0.61 -1.89 -20.36
CA SER A 151 -0.75 -1.91 -20.88
C SER A 151 -1.78 -1.77 -19.77
N LEU A 152 -1.59 -2.50 -18.66
CA LEU A 152 -2.48 -2.48 -17.51
C LEU A 152 -2.51 -1.10 -16.85
N VAL A 153 -1.34 -0.49 -16.64
CA VAL A 153 -1.22 0.86 -16.09
C VAL A 153 -1.88 1.88 -17.01
N GLY A 154 -1.66 1.77 -18.33
CA GLY A 154 -2.29 2.64 -19.32
C GLY A 154 -3.82 2.55 -19.30
N GLU A 155 -4.38 1.33 -19.19
CA GLU A 155 -5.82 1.10 -19.07
C GLU A 155 -6.38 1.74 -17.79
N LEU A 156 -5.72 1.54 -16.65
CA LEU A 156 -6.15 2.07 -15.35
C LEU A 156 -6.10 3.61 -15.33
N VAL A 157 -5.01 4.20 -15.78
CA VAL A 157 -4.86 5.67 -15.88
C VAL A 157 -5.88 6.24 -16.85
N GLY A 158 -6.09 5.60 -18.01
CA GLY A 158 -7.12 5.98 -18.97
C GLY A 158 -8.54 5.91 -18.42
N ALA A 159 -8.80 5.04 -17.45
CA ALA A 159 -10.07 4.95 -16.73
C ALA A 159 -10.22 5.99 -15.61
N GLY A 160 -9.17 6.79 -15.31
CA GLY A 160 -9.21 7.85 -14.30
C GLY A 160 -8.54 7.48 -12.97
N VAL A 161 -7.79 6.36 -12.90
CA VAL A 161 -7.01 6.03 -11.71
C VAL A 161 -5.81 6.97 -11.60
N ALA A 162 -5.78 7.80 -10.56
CA ALA A 162 -4.72 8.78 -10.34
C ALA A 162 -3.52 8.21 -9.56
N ARG A 163 -3.66 7.02 -8.95
CA ARG A 163 -2.63 6.46 -8.06
C ARG A 163 -2.52 4.95 -8.19
N LEU A 164 -1.28 4.46 -8.30
CA LEU A 164 -0.96 3.04 -8.43
C LEU A 164 0.02 2.61 -7.34
N VAL A 165 -0.15 1.41 -6.82
CA VAL A 165 0.78 0.77 -5.89
C VAL A 165 1.40 -0.44 -6.57
N LEU A 166 2.69 -0.37 -6.89
CA LEU A 166 3.46 -1.49 -7.42
C LEU A 166 3.95 -2.36 -6.26
N ALA A 167 3.28 -3.49 -6.05
CA ALA A 167 3.54 -4.38 -4.92
C ALA A 167 4.51 -5.50 -5.32
N HIS A 168 5.79 -5.32 -5.03
CA HIS A 168 6.85 -6.29 -5.39
C HIS A 168 6.95 -7.48 -4.41
N GLY A 169 6.18 -7.47 -3.32
CA GLY A 169 6.30 -8.44 -2.23
C GLY A 169 7.69 -8.37 -1.59
N GLY A 170 8.34 -9.53 -1.40
CA GLY A 170 9.71 -9.59 -0.86
C GLY A 170 10.83 -9.43 -1.90
N ASN A 171 10.51 -9.22 -3.18
CA ASN A 171 11.49 -9.09 -4.25
C ASN A 171 11.92 -7.64 -4.45
N ASP A 172 13.17 -7.45 -4.90
CA ASP A 172 13.67 -6.11 -5.22
C ASP A 172 12.85 -5.47 -6.33
N PRO A 173 12.52 -4.18 -6.23
CA PRO A 173 11.80 -3.47 -7.28
C PRO A 173 12.58 -3.40 -8.59
N ASP A 174 11.91 -3.59 -9.72
CA ASP A 174 12.47 -3.28 -11.03
C ASP A 174 12.48 -1.75 -11.22
N LEU A 175 13.61 -1.14 -10.91
CA LEU A 175 13.79 0.31 -10.94
C LEU A 175 13.66 0.90 -12.36
N ALA A 176 14.02 0.13 -13.40
CA ALA A 176 13.88 0.58 -14.78
C ALA A 176 12.39 0.65 -15.16
N GLN A 177 11.61 -0.37 -14.78
CA GLN A 177 10.17 -0.38 -14.99
C GLN A 177 9.49 0.74 -14.20
N VAL A 178 9.82 0.92 -12.90
CA VAL A 178 9.26 2.02 -12.09
C VAL A 178 9.52 3.37 -12.76
N ARG A 179 10.76 3.65 -13.19
CA ARG A 179 11.11 4.89 -13.88
C ARG A 179 10.32 5.08 -15.17
N SER A 180 10.24 4.05 -16.01
CA SER A 180 9.48 4.08 -17.25
C SER A 180 8.00 4.43 -17.02
N LEU A 181 7.38 3.84 -16.00
CA LEU A 181 5.99 4.12 -15.66
C LEU A 181 5.80 5.55 -15.13
N VAL A 182 6.72 6.06 -14.31
CA VAL A 182 6.71 7.45 -13.81
C VAL A 182 6.83 8.45 -14.95
N GLU A 183 7.73 8.20 -15.91
CA GLU A 183 7.97 9.09 -17.05
C GLU A 183 6.82 9.04 -18.08
N THR A 184 6.14 7.89 -18.20
CA THR A 184 5.11 7.69 -19.24
C THR A 184 3.73 8.15 -18.79
N TYR A 185 3.38 7.96 -17.52
CA TYR A 185 2.01 8.17 -17.05
C TYR A 185 1.93 9.31 -16.04
N HIS A 186 0.91 10.17 -16.19
CA HIS A 186 0.59 11.22 -15.21
C HIS A 186 -0.23 10.63 -14.04
N ALA A 187 0.41 9.72 -13.27
CA ALA A 187 -0.19 9.10 -12.10
C ALA A 187 0.84 9.05 -10.96
N GLU A 188 0.36 9.04 -9.72
CA GLU A 188 1.24 8.81 -8.57
C GLU A 188 1.61 7.32 -8.52
N ILE A 189 2.89 7.01 -8.71
CA ILE A 189 3.43 5.65 -8.59
C ILE A 189 4.01 5.48 -7.19
N LEU A 190 3.42 4.58 -6.43
CA LEU A 190 3.91 4.15 -5.12
C LEU A 190 4.56 2.77 -5.27
N VAL A 191 5.74 2.59 -4.70
CA VAL A 191 6.44 1.30 -4.66
C VAL A 191 6.20 0.66 -3.31
N ALA A 192 5.90 -0.64 -3.27
CA ALA A 192 5.67 -1.39 -2.04
C ALA A 192 6.50 -2.69 -2.00
N GLY A 193 7.25 -2.87 -0.92
CA GLY A 193 8.07 -4.06 -0.69
C GLY A 193 9.44 -4.05 -1.36
N GLY A 194 10.28 -5.02 -0.98
CA GLY A 194 11.60 -5.28 -1.57
C GLY A 194 12.74 -4.37 -1.10
N VAL A 195 12.48 -3.26 -0.47
CA VAL A 195 13.51 -2.35 0.04
C VAL A 195 13.90 -2.73 1.46
N ARG A 196 15.20 -2.99 1.70
CA ARG A 196 15.73 -3.51 2.97
C ARG A 196 16.72 -2.57 3.67
N ASP A 197 17.20 -1.54 2.96
CA ASP A 197 18.18 -0.58 3.45
C ASP A 197 17.97 0.82 2.86
N LEU A 198 18.70 1.81 3.37
CA LEU A 198 18.59 3.19 2.90
C LEU A 198 19.13 3.39 1.49
N ASP A 199 20.05 2.55 1.02
CA ASP A 199 20.53 2.64 -0.36
C ASP A 199 19.49 2.15 -1.35
N GLY A 200 18.76 1.08 -1.02
CA GLY A 200 17.58 0.63 -1.77
C GLY A 200 16.50 1.71 -1.84
N LEU A 201 16.25 2.40 -0.72
CA LEU A 201 15.31 3.51 -0.65
C LEU A 201 15.72 4.66 -1.59
N ARG A 202 16.99 5.07 -1.54
CA ARG A 202 17.51 6.13 -2.44
C ARG A 202 17.37 5.76 -3.91
N ARG A 203 17.67 4.49 -4.26
CA ARG A 203 17.47 4.00 -5.63
C ARG A 203 16.02 4.09 -6.10
N VAL A 204 15.06 3.79 -5.22
CA VAL A 204 13.62 3.97 -5.53
C VAL A 204 13.29 5.45 -5.67
N ARG A 205 13.74 6.32 -4.76
CA ARG A 205 13.56 7.78 -4.86
C ARG A 205 14.05 8.31 -6.23
N ASP A 206 15.22 7.87 -6.66
CA ASP A 206 15.87 8.33 -7.88
C ASP A 206 15.15 7.86 -9.17
N THR A 207 14.12 7.00 -9.06
CA THR A 207 13.20 6.70 -10.17
C THR A 207 12.15 7.78 -10.41
N GLY A 208 11.95 8.69 -9.45
CA GLY A 208 10.86 9.66 -9.46
C GLY A 208 9.53 9.13 -8.85
N ALA A 209 9.54 7.95 -8.24
CA ALA A 209 8.36 7.42 -7.56
C ALA A 209 7.81 8.42 -6.53
N SER A 210 6.49 8.55 -6.46
CA SER A 210 5.80 9.49 -5.57
C SER A 210 5.88 9.05 -4.10
N GLY A 211 5.98 7.75 -3.84
CA GLY A 211 6.11 7.22 -2.48
C GLY A 211 6.64 5.80 -2.42
N LEU A 212 7.11 5.44 -1.21
CA LEU A 212 7.61 4.11 -0.88
C LEU A 212 6.88 3.60 0.37
N ILE A 213 6.25 2.45 0.25
CA ILE A 213 5.55 1.75 1.33
C ILE A 213 6.53 0.74 1.94
N LEU A 214 6.85 0.91 3.22
CA LEU A 214 7.79 0.10 3.97
C LEU A 214 7.11 -0.56 5.17
N GLY A 215 7.13 -1.88 5.23
CA GLY A 215 6.62 -2.67 6.36
C GLY A 215 7.76 -3.31 7.16
N GLU A 216 8.19 -4.49 6.72
CA GLU A 216 9.16 -5.33 7.43
C GLU A 216 10.46 -4.59 7.80
N ALA A 217 11.04 -3.82 6.88
CA ALA A 217 12.30 -3.11 7.13
C ALA A 217 12.19 -2.10 8.29
N LEU A 218 11.02 -1.45 8.45
CA LEU A 218 10.76 -0.55 9.56
C LEU A 218 10.42 -1.33 10.85
N LEU A 219 9.57 -2.35 10.74
CA LEU A 219 9.11 -3.11 11.90
C LEU A 219 10.22 -3.97 12.52
N SER A 220 11.15 -4.46 11.73
CA SER A 220 12.34 -5.18 12.19
C SER A 220 13.45 -4.26 12.76
N GLY A 221 13.37 -2.96 12.48
CA GLY A 221 14.43 -2.01 12.83
C GLY A 221 15.63 -2.01 11.87
N ALA A 222 15.52 -2.68 10.72
CA ALA A 222 16.57 -2.61 9.67
C ALA A 222 16.73 -1.20 9.10
N ILE A 223 15.61 -0.45 9.06
CA ILE A 223 15.57 0.97 8.72
C ILE A 223 14.82 1.70 9.83
N GLU A 224 15.39 2.77 10.37
CA GLU A 224 14.67 3.68 11.26
C GLU A 224 13.82 4.66 10.45
N PHE A 225 12.58 4.91 10.88
CA PHE A 225 11.65 5.73 10.11
C PHE A 225 12.15 7.17 9.87
N PRO A 226 12.73 7.89 10.88
CA PRO A 226 13.28 9.22 10.62
C PRO A 226 14.42 9.21 9.60
N ALA A 227 15.29 8.21 9.62
CA ALA A 227 16.38 8.05 8.65
C ALA A 227 15.84 7.76 7.24
N ALA A 228 14.74 6.99 7.13
CA ALA A 228 14.06 6.77 5.86
C ALA A 228 13.48 8.07 5.29
N VAL A 229 12.85 8.90 6.13
CA VAL A 229 12.30 10.20 5.72
C VAL A 229 13.40 11.14 5.22
N GLU A 230 14.52 11.21 5.94
CA GLU A 230 15.69 12.01 5.53
C GLU A 230 16.27 11.50 4.20
N ALA A 231 16.43 10.19 4.03
CA ALA A 231 16.97 9.61 2.79
C ALA A 231 16.03 9.75 1.58
N ALA A 232 14.72 9.98 1.81
CA ALA A 232 13.70 10.18 0.79
C ALA A 232 13.56 11.64 0.34
N ALA A 233 14.14 12.58 1.09
CA ALA A 233 14.18 14.00 0.74
C ALA A 233 15.13 14.24 -0.44
#